data_e9b8ada4a042950b189953fa98ba8fb0
#
_entry.id   e9b8ada4a042950b189953fa98ba8fb0
#
_cell.length_a   1.000
_cell.length_b   1.000
_cell.length_c   1.000
_cell.angle_alpha   90.00
_cell.angle_beta   90.00
_cell.angle_gamma   90.00
#
_symmetry.space_group_name_H-M   'P 1'
#
loop_
_entity.id
_entity.type
_entity.pdbx_description
1 polymer ?
#
loop_
_entity_poly.entity_id
_entity_poly.type
_entity_poly.pdbx_seq_one_letter_code
_entity_poly.pdbx_strand_id
1 'polypeptide(L)'
;MTFPVSPGVPPVHRAESPINTVVPELGSDPSWDRKDLGVLLSVAPGEDGAFYSPHSDANMHGTLYGGQLVGQAMMAAAEANRGSAPVHCVQVNFLTAGKPGVPMRYEVRQLMRGLNFSVQQVLGTQGTRTVISANVSFHRGEPAPEFSSAMPEGVPPPEELRSLRQVLIDCADLLPPLPTLVKDRLGNTRSVELRPVDAERFLFERNRKQARFRYWARVLEPIAPQAQALQQAALGYLSDYWFPLTALEPLVGTKLGTGLYIASLNHSVWFHRPVNPNEWLLFDATSPCTANARGLSTATVYSRSGDVVASLAQESLFRGWTQDAEGGFMAPGLPEPSAENGQA
;
A
#
# COMPACT_ATOMS: atom_id res chain seq x y z
N MET A 1 -5.89 -28.05 -35.26
CA MET A 1 -4.48 -28.19 -34.83
C MET A 1 -4.48 -28.39 -33.31
N THR A 2 -4.29 -29.63 -32.89
CA THR A 2 -4.25 -30.03 -31.48
C THR A 2 -2.82 -29.89 -30.99
N PHE A 3 -2.60 -29.10 -29.93
CA PHE A 3 -1.28 -28.99 -29.27
C PHE A 3 -1.05 -30.21 -28.36
N PRO A 4 0.17 -30.80 -28.36
CA PRO A 4 0.48 -31.93 -27.50
C PRO A 4 0.62 -31.48 -26.02
N VAL A 5 0.05 -32.29 -25.12
CA VAL A 5 0.18 -32.15 -23.65
C VAL A 5 1.60 -32.57 -23.24
N SER A 6 2.32 -31.71 -22.56
CA SER A 6 3.64 -31.99 -22.00
C SER A 6 3.56 -32.98 -20.83
N PRO A 7 4.54 -33.88 -20.65
CA PRO A 7 4.55 -34.87 -19.57
C PRO A 7 4.78 -34.23 -18.21
N GLY A 8 4.13 -34.81 -17.20
CA GLY A 8 4.01 -34.29 -15.84
C GLY A 8 5.37 -34.08 -15.12
N VAL A 9 5.40 -33.01 -14.36
CA VAL A 9 6.47 -32.69 -13.41
C VAL A 9 6.44 -33.71 -12.27
N PRO A 10 7.58 -34.33 -11.91
CA PRO A 10 7.62 -35.27 -10.78
C PRO A 10 7.35 -34.57 -9.44
N PRO A 11 6.81 -35.26 -8.45
CA PRO A 11 6.50 -34.67 -7.15
C PRO A 11 7.78 -34.28 -6.41
N VAL A 12 7.84 -33.03 -5.99
CA VAL A 12 8.91 -32.50 -5.12
C VAL A 12 8.77 -33.17 -3.75
N HIS A 13 9.75 -34.03 -3.38
CA HIS A 13 9.84 -34.57 -2.04
C HIS A 13 10.02 -33.44 -1.02
N ARG A 14 9.05 -33.29 -0.12
CA ARG A 14 9.16 -32.47 1.08
C ARG A 14 10.18 -33.09 2.04
N ALA A 15 11.32 -32.43 2.22
CA ALA A 15 12.16 -32.65 3.37
C ALA A 15 11.61 -31.82 4.53
N GLU A 16 10.94 -32.45 5.46
CA GLU A 16 10.56 -31.86 6.75
C GLU A 16 11.79 -31.83 7.65
N SER A 17 12.41 -30.67 7.80
CA SER A 17 13.30 -30.41 8.93
C SER A 17 12.55 -29.53 9.92
N PRO A 18 12.39 -29.92 11.19
CA PRO A 18 11.84 -29.03 12.20
C PRO A 18 12.90 -28.00 12.55
N ILE A 19 12.84 -26.82 11.91
CA ILE A 19 13.59 -25.67 12.38
C ILE A 19 12.85 -25.15 13.60
N ASN A 20 13.32 -25.55 14.78
CA ASN A 20 12.97 -24.94 16.04
C ASN A 20 13.66 -23.57 16.11
N THR A 21 13.15 -22.60 15.36
CA THR A 21 13.61 -21.21 15.44
C THR A 21 13.10 -20.63 16.75
N VAL A 22 14.00 -20.47 17.69
CA VAL A 22 13.77 -19.60 18.87
C VAL A 22 13.55 -18.21 18.32
N VAL A 23 12.30 -17.80 18.23
CA VAL A 23 11.95 -16.39 17.96
C VAL A 23 12.52 -15.60 19.12
N PRO A 24 13.38 -14.58 18.92
CA PRO A 24 13.82 -13.73 20.01
C PRO A 24 12.58 -13.29 20.81
N GLU A 25 12.63 -13.31 22.14
CA GLU A 25 11.60 -12.68 22.98
C GLU A 25 11.64 -11.17 22.73
N LEU A 26 11.05 -10.76 21.63
CA LEU A 26 10.71 -9.38 21.35
C LEU A 26 9.52 -9.06 22.22
N GLY A 27 9.69 -8.09 23.12
CA GLY A 27 8.80 -7.76 24.22
C GLY A 27 7.30 -7.92 23.92
N SER A 28 6.59 -8.42 24.88
CA SER A 28 5.30 -9.05 24.87
C SER A 28 4.07 -8.20 24.50
N ASP A 29 4.21 -7.06 23.81
CA ASP A 29 3.05 -6.31 23.34
C ASP A 29 2.98 -6.28 21.80
N PRO A 30 2.17 -7.15 21.18
CA PRO A 30 1.97 -7.16 19.72
C PRO A 30 1.10 -6.00 19.22
N SER A 31 0.50 -5.20 20.09
CA SER A 31 -0.38 -4.11 19.68
C SER A 31 0.40 -2.82 19.48
N TRP A 32 0.68 -2.50 18.22
CA TRP A 32 1.12 -1.17 17.86
C TRP A 32 0.02 -0.13 18.16
N ASP A 33 0.39 1.00 18.79
CA ASP A 33 -0.55 2.05 19.22
C ASP A 33 -1.12 2.91 18.08
N ARG A 34 -0.75 2.61 16.84
CA ARG A 34 -1.13 3.30 15.60
C ARG A 34 -0.69 4.75 15.52
N LYS A 35 0.39 5.13 16.21
CA LYS A 35 0.94 6.48 16.18
C LYS A 35 2.31 6.50 15.52
N ASP A 36 3.28 5.81 16.12
CA ASP A 36 4.67 5.86 15.71
C ASP A 36 4.97 4.85 14.60
N LEU A 37 5.11 5.32 13.36
CA LEU A 37 5.52 4.48 12.23
C LEU A 37 6.95 3.96 12.38
N GLY A 38 7.82 4.65 13.13
CA GLY A 38 9.15 4.16 13.42
C GLY A 38 9.13 2.84 14.18
N VAL A 39 8.20 2.71 15.14
CA VAL A 39 7.97 1.46 15.87
C VAL A 39 7.41 0.39 14.95
N LEU A 40 6.33 0.69 14.20
CA LEU A 40 5.70 -0.28 13.30
C LEU A 40 6.66 -0.82 12.24
N LEU A 41 7.46 0.05 11.64
CA LEU A 41 8.33 -0.28 10.52
C LEU A 41 9.70 -0.80 10.96
N SER A 42 10.02 -0.75 12.27
CA SER A 42 11.27 -1.26 12.79
C SER A 42 11.43 -2.76 12.56
N VAL A 43 12.67 -3.16 12.32
CA VAL A 43 13.08 -4.55 12.23
C VAL A 43 14.33 -4.77 13.06
N ALA A 44 14.45 -5.92 13.70
CA ALA A 44 15.61 -6.30 14.49
C ALA A 44 16.29 -7.55 13.90
N PRO A 45 17.62 -7.64 13.89
CA PRO A 45 18.32 -8.81 13.43
C PRO A 45 18.09 -10.00 14.38
N GLY A 46 17.82 -11.19 13.81
CA GLY A 46 17.77 -12.45 14.53
C GLY A 46 19.08 -13.23 14.45
N GLU A 47 19.21 -14.26 15.26
CA GLU A 47 20.39 -15.15 15.29
C GLU A 47 20.57 -15.94 13.98
N ASP A 48 19.50 -16.17 13.24
CA ASP A 48 19.50 -16.85 11.95
C ASP A 48 19.89 -15.95 10.76
N GLY A 49 20.27 -14.69 11.03
CA GLY A 49 20.63 -13.72 10.02
C GLY A 49 19.46 -13.07 9.29
N ALA A 50 18.22 -13.41 9.63
CA ALA A 50 17.03 -12.72 9.16
C ALA A 50 16.68 -11.53 10.06
N PHE A 51 15.76 -10.68 9.59
CA PHE A 51 15.22 -9.58 10.37
C PHE A 51 13.80 -9.90 10.82
N TYR A 52 13.40 -9.38 11.98
CA TYR A 52 12.09 -9.65 12.56
C TYR A 52 11.39 -8.35 12.93
N SER A 53 10.08 -8.29 12.69
CA SER A 53 9.21 -7.24 13.23
C SER A 53 8.05 -7.87 13.98
N PRO A 54 7.88 -7.53 15.28
CA PRO A 54 6.79 -8.05 16.10
C PRO A 54 5.49 -7.29 15.88
N HIS A 55 5.58 -6.05 15.39
CA HIS A 55 4.44 -5.14 15.29
C HIS A 55 3.61 -5.40 14.05
N SER A 56 2.32 -5.17 14.15
CA SER A 56 1.38 -5.35 13.05
C SER A 56 0.30 -4.29 12.99
N ASP A 57 -0.01 -3.86 11.78
CA ASP A 57 -1.18 -3.05 11.45
C ASP A 57 -2.14 -3.89 10.60
N ALA A 58 -3.39 -4.02 11.07
CA ALA A 58 -4.42 -4.77 10.37
C ALA A 58 -5.16 -3.86 9.38
N ASN A 59 -5.39 -4.35 8.16
CA ASN A 59 -6.28 -3.69 7.21
C ASN A 59 -7.76 -3.95 7.56
N MET A 60 -8.69 -3.37 6.76
CA MET A 60 -10.13 -3.51 6.98
C MET A 60 -10.66 -4.94 6.85
N HIS A 61 -9.89 -5.87 6.28
CA HIS A 61 -10.24 -7.29 6.16
C HIS A 61 -9.63 -8.16 7.29
N GLY A 62 -8.97 -7.54 8.29
CA GLY A 62 -8.35 -8.26 9.41
C GLY A 62 -7.05 -8.98 9.04
N THR A 63 -6.41 -8.62 7.93
CA THR A 63 -5.09 -9.12 7.53
C THR A 63 -4.04 -8.02 7.65
N LEU A 64 -2.74 -8.38 7.56
CA LEU A 64 -1.68 -7.37 7.61
C LEU A 64 -1.88 -6.33 6.50
N TYR A 65 -1.65 -5.06 6.85
CA TYR A 65 -1.71 -3.96 5.92
C TYR A 65 -0.53 -4.01 4.93
N GLY A 66 -0.83 -3.87 3.61
CA GLY A 66 0.20 -4.01 2.57
C GLY A 66 1.30 -2.96 2.67
N GLY A 67 0.95 -1.71 2.98
CA GLY A 67 1.93 -0.64 3.17
C GLY A 67 2.92 -0.91 4.31
N GLN A 68 2.48 -1.56 5.40
CA GLN A 68 3.39 -2.05 6.45
C GLN A 68 4.42 -3.02 5.88
N LEU A 69 3.97 -4.00 5.09
CA LEU A 69 4.84 -5.02 4.52
C LEU A 69 5.86 -4.40 3.54
N VAL A 70 5.45 -3.39 2.76
CA VAL A 70 6.35 -2.61 1.90
C VAL A 70 7.41 -1.90 2.75
N GLY A 71 6.99 -1.14 3.76
CA GLY A 71 7.91 -0.38 4.61
C GLY A 71 8.88 -1.28 5.40
N GLN A 72 8.40 -2.37 6.00
CA GLN A 72 9.26 -3.31 6.75
C GLN A 72 10.24 -4.05 5.82
N ALA A 73 9.85 -4.42 4.60
CA ALA A 73 10.76 -5.01 3.62
C ALA A 73 11.87 -4.02 3.22
N MET A 74 11.53 -2.73 3.04
CA MET A 74 12.50 -1.68 2.78
C MET A 74 13.47 -1.50 3.94
N MET A 75 12.98 -1.50 5.18
CA MET A 75 13.83 -1.39 6.38
C MET A 75 14.76 -2.59 6.51
N ALA A 76 14.27 -3.84 6.33
CA ALA A 76 15.10 -5.04 6.36
C ALA A 76 16.22 -5.00 5.30
N ALA A 77 15.88 -4.56 4.07
CA ALA A 77 16.86 -4.40 3.01
C ALA A 77 17.88 -3.28 3.31
N ALA A 78 17.45 -2.16 3.90
CA ALA A 78 18.32 -1.03 4.26
C ALA A 78 19.30 -1.43 5.37
N GLU A 79 18.87 -2.16 6.39
CA GLU A 79 19.71 -2.71 7.45
C GLU A 79 20.76 -3.68 6.86
N ALA A 80 20.34 -4.62 6.01
CA ALA A 80 21.25 -5.54 5.34
C ALA A 80 22.26 -4.81 4.41
N ASN A 81 21.85 -3.71 3.79
CA ASN A 81 22.69 -2.87 2.93
C ASN A 81 23.61 -1.90 3.73
N ARG A 82 23.45 -1.86 5.07
CA ARG A 82 24.22 -1.02 6.00
C ARG A 82 24.15 0.47 5.64
N GLY A 83 23.00 0.96 5.16
CA GLY A 83 22.80 2.36 4.81
C GLY A 83 23.72 2.90 3.72
N SER A 84 24.30 2.04 2.86
CA SER A 84 25.32 2.42 1.88
C SER A 84 24.80 3.36 0.78
N ALA A 85 23.50 3.38 0.52
CA ALA A 85 22.82 4.23 -0.44
C ALA A 85 21.31 4.28 -0.12
N PRO A 86 20.57 5.33 -0.54
CA PRO A 86 19.11 5.37 -0.42
C PRO A 86 18.45 4.34 -1.34
N VAL A 87 17.24 3.93 -0.98
CA VAL A 87 16.38 3.15 -1.86
C VAL A 87 15.96 4.03 -3.04
N HIS A 88 16.13 3.53 -4.27
CA HIS A 88 15.55 4.20 -5.44
C HIS A 88 14.33 3.47 -5.99
N CYS A 89 14.16 2.18 -5.69
CA CYS A 89 13.00 1.41 -6.13
C CYS A 89 12.73 0.24 -5.17
N VAL A 90 11.45 0.02 -4.87
CA VAL A 90 10.95 -1.22 -4.27
C VAL A 90 9.84 -1.80 -5.12
N GLN A 91 9.86 -3.12 -5.32
CA GLN A 91 8.81 -3.87 -6.01
C GLN A 91 8.42 -5.06 -5.16
N VAL A 92 7.14 -5.13 -4.76
CA VAL A 92 6.61 -6.14 -3.86
C VAL A 92 5.52 -6.93 -4.56
N ASN A 93 5.57 -8.27 -4.42
CA ASN A 93 4.46 -9.17 -4.73
C ASN A 93 3.86 -9.67 -3.43
N PHE A 94 2.55 -9.53 -3.27
CA PHE A 94 1.79 -10.06 -2.15
C PHE A 94 1.31 -11.47 -2.49
N LEU A 95 1.78 -12.47 -1.76
CA LEU A 95 1.59 -13.89 -2.10
C LEU A 95 0.50 -14.55 -1.26
N THR A 96 0.49 -14.26 0.04
CA THR A 96 -0.56 -14.73 0.95
C THR A 96 -0.89 -13.67 1.98
N ALA A 97 -2.14 -13.67 2.48
CA ALA A 97 -2.55 -12.76 3.54
C ALA A 97 -1.79 -13.05 4.84
N GLY A 98 -1.11 -12.05 5.37
CA GLY A 98 -0.45 -12.12 6.67
C GLY A 98 -1.46 -11.99 7.82
N LYS A 99 -1.16 -12.59 8.98
CA LYS A 99 -1.98 -12.56 10.18
C LYS A 99 -1.45 -11.50 11.15
N PRO A 100 -2.29 -10.54 11.60
CA PRO A 100 -1.92 -9.63 12.67
C PRO A 100 -1.58 -10.38 13.98
N GLY A 101 -0.68 -9.83 14.78
CA GLY A 101 -0.23 -10.46 16.04
C GLY A 101 0.75 -11.63 15.88
N VAL A 102 1.10 -11.99 14.64
CA VAL A 102 2.15 -12.96 14.35
C VAL A 102 3.35 -12.20 13.80
N PRO A 103 4.56 -12.34 14.39
CA PRO A 103 5.75 -11.65 13.92
C PRO A 103 6.06 -11.95 12.45
N MET A 104 6.54 -10.94 11.73
CA MET A 104 7.06 -11.11 10.38
C MET A 104 8.57 -11.39 10.46
N ARG A 105 9.02 -12.36 9.67
CA ARG A 105 10.44 -12.69 9.43
C ARG A 105 10.81 -12.28 8.01
N TYR A 106 11.87 -11.51 7.85
CA TYR A 106 12.37 -11.02 6.57
C TYR A 106 13.76 -11.60 6.31
N GLU A 107 13.85 -12.50 5.34
CA GLU A 107 15.12 -13.00 4.83
C GLU A 107 15.59 -12.11 3.69
N VAL A 108 16.82 -11.59 3.81
CA VAL A 108 17.39 -10.68 2.83
C VAL A 108 18.54 -11.34 2.13
N ARG A 109 18.48 -11.39 0.79
CA ARG A 109 19.52 -11.92 -0.07
C ARG A 109 20.03 -10.84 -1.01
N GLN A 110 21.33 -10.59 -1.01
CA GLN A 110 21.94 -9.71 -1.99
C GLN A 110 21.96 -10.39 -3.37
N LEU A 111 21.30 -9.78 -4.35
CA LEU A 111 21.28 -10.25 -5.73
C LEU A 111 22.39 -9.62 -6.57
N MET A 112 22.67 -8.33 -6.33
CA MET A 112 23.67 -7.57 -7.08
C MET A 112 24.28 -6.50 -6.17
N ARG A 113 25.59 -6.29 -6.32
CA ARG A 113 26.33 -5.19 -5.71
C ARG A 113 27.32 -4.62 -6.72
N GLY A 114 27.01 -3.44 -7.22
CA GLY A 114 27.88 -2.66 -8.10
C GLY A 114 28.45 -1.45 -7.38
N LEU A 115 29.07 -0.55 -8.15
CA LEU A 115 29.68 0.67 -7.64
C LEU A 115 28.60 1.65 -7.12
N ASN A 116 27.57 1.92 -7.94
CA ASN A 116 26.53 2.90 -7.66
C ASN A 116 25.18 2.24 -7.33
N PHE A 117 24.95 1.00 -7.75
CA PHE A 117 23.72 0.26 -7.55
C PHE A 117 23.92 -0.99 -6.71
N SER A 118 22.92 -1.34 -5.90
CA SER A 118 22.80 -2.68 -5.30
C SER A 118 21.33 -3.10 -5.27
N VAL A 119 21.10 -4.43 -5.35
CA VAL A 119 19.76 -5.01 -5.33
C VAL A 119 19.70 -6.09 -4.25
N GLN A 120 18.71 -5.98 -3.37
CA GLN A 120 18.39 -6.95 -2.34
C GLN A 120 17.04 -7.61 -2.66
N GLN A 121 16.98 -8.92 -2.58
CA GLN A 121 15.72 -9.67 -2.52
C GLN A 121 15.32 -9.84 -1.06
N VAL A 122 14.05 -9.63 -0.77
CA VAL A 122 13.48 -9.80 0.57
C VAL A 122 12.32 -10.78 0.49
N LEU A 123 12.37 -11.86 1.28
CA LEU A 123 11.25 -12.77 1.49
C LEU A 123 10.68 -12.56 2.89
N GLY A 124 9.42 -12.10 2.95
CA GLY A 124 8.69 -11.92 4.20
C GLY A 124 7.83 -13.15 4.49
N THR A 125 8.02 -13.77 5.66
CA THR A 125 7.34 -15.01 6.04
C THR A 125 6.70 -14.93 7.42
N GLN A 126 5.66 -15.74 7.63
CA GLN A 126 5.09 -16.08 8.95
C GLN A 126 5.07 -17.59 9.09
N GLY A 127 5.96 -18.15 9.90
CA GLY A 127 6.23 -19.58 9.95
C GLY A 127 6.69 -20.08 8.57
N THR A 128 6.03 -21.11 8.04
CA THR A 128 6.35 -21.69 6.70
C THR A 128 5.67 -20.97 5.53
N ARG A 129 4.82 -19.97 5.80
CA ARG A 129 4.05 -19.27 4.75
C ARG A 129 4.80 -18.04 4.27
N THR A 130 5.05 -17.96 2.97
CA THR A 130 5.56 -16.73 2.36
C THR A 130 4.40 -15.74 2.18
N VAL A 131 4.53 -14.58 2.83
CA VAL A 131 3.55 -13.49 2.77
C VAL A 131 3.86 -12.55 1.61
N ILE A 132 5.13 -12.14 1.49
CA ILE A 132 5.60 -11.27 0.40
C ILE A 132 6.93 -11.75 -0.18
N SER A 133 7.17 -11.35 -1.45
CA SER A 133 8.48 -11.34 -2.08
C SER A 133 8.74 -9.95 -2.64
N ALA A 134 9.88 -9.36 -2.29
CA ALA A 134 10.23 -8.02 -2.72
C ALA A 134 11.64 -7.94 -3.31
N ASN A 135 11.84 -7.01 -4.25
CA ASN A 135 13.15 -6.56 -4.68
C ASN A 135 13.30 -5.08 -4.27
N VAL A 136 14.36 -4.79 -3.52
CA VAL A 136 14.70 -3.43 -3.09
C VAL A 136 16.01 -3.05 -3.73
N SER A 137 16.02 -1.97 -4.52
CA SER A 137 17.16 -1.47 -5.25
C SER A 137 17.61 -0.13 -4.68
N PHE A 138 18.93 0.02 -4.55
CA PHE A 138 19.60 1.18 -3.96
C PHE A 138 20.46 1.86 -5.00
N HIS A 139 20.54 3.19 -4.95
CA HIS A 139 21.34 3.99 -5.86
C HIS A 139 21.97 5.19 -5.13
N ARG A 140 23.27 5.41 -5.34
CA ARG A 140 24.01 6.53 -4.70
C ARG A 140 23.71 7.89 -5.31
N GLY A 141 23.06 7.91 -6.47
CA GLY A 141 22.89 9.13 -7.28
C GLY A 141 24.13 9.43 -8.12
N GLU A 142 23.88 10.00 -9.30
CA GLU A 142 24.92 10.40 -10.25
C GLU A 142 24.54 11.72 -10.89
N PRO A 143 25.49 12.64 -11.15
CA PRO A 143 25.21 13.87 -11.86
C PRO A 143 24.69 13.58 -13.29
N ALA A 144 23.50 14.09 -13.61
CA ALA A 144 22.86 13.92 -14.92
C ALA A 144 21.89 15.06 -15.18
N PRO A 145 21.49 15.33 -16.43
CA PRO A 145 20.36 16.23 -16.71
C PRO A 145 19.08 15.76 -16.03
N GLU A 146 18.28 16.69 -15.52
CA GLU A 146 17.05 16.40 -14.82
C GLU A 146 15.83 16.92 -15.59
N PHE A 147 14.73 16.16 -15.47
CA PHE A 147 13.40 16.55 -15.93
C PHE A 147 12.37 16.01 -14.93
N SER A 148 11.34 16.77 -14.65
CA SER A 148 10.15 16.32 -13.95
C SER A 148 8.89 17.00 -14.50
N SER A 149 7.74 16.31 -14.44
CA SER A 149 6.46 16.93 -14.75
C SER A 149 6.11 17.97 -13.68
N ALA A 150 5.41 19.02 -14.09
CA ALA A 150 4.87 19.99 -13.15
C ALA A 150 3.73 19.39 -12.32
N MET A 151 3.60 19.86 -11.09
CA MET A 151 2.43 19.53 -10.25
C MET A 151 1.16 20.02 -10.94
N PRO A 152 0.05 19.28 -10.90
CA PRO A 152 -1.20 19.69 -11.51
C PRO A 152 -1.69 21.03 -10.98
N GLU A 153 -2.13 21.90 -11.91
CA GLU A 153 -2.71 23.20 -11.57
C GLU A 153 -4.08 23.07 -10.89
N GLY A 154 -4.46 24.07 -10.11
CA GLY A 154 -5.78 24.17 -9.47
C GLY A 154 -6.01 23.19 -8.34
N VAL A 155 -4.97 22.56 -7.80
CA VAL A 155 -5.08 21.73 -6.59
C VAL A 155 -5.08 22.65 -5.37
N PRO A 156 -6.16 22.66 -4.55
CA PRO A 156 -6.20 23.45 -3.34
C PRO A 156 -5.11 23.02 -2.35
N PRO A 157 -4.53 23.95 -1.58
CA PRO A 157 -3.58 23.59 -0.54
C PRO A 157 -4.27 22.75 0.57
N PRO A 158 -3.53 21.88 1.25
CA PRO A 158 -4.14 20.97 2.22
C PRO A 158 -4.85 21.68 3.38
N GLU A 159 -4.46 22.90 3.71
CA GLU A 159 -5.09 23.68 4.79
C GLU A 159 -6.53 24.10 4.48
N GLU A 160 -6.89 24.19 3.22
CA GLU A 160 -8.25 24.52 2.76
C GLU A 160 -9.17 23.30 2.68
N LEU A 161 -8.62 22.10 2.84
CA LEU A 161 -9.33 20.82 2.70
C LEU A 161 -9.67 20.22 4.05
N ARG A 162 -10.85 19.58 4.14
CA ARG A 162 -11.21 18.75 5.29
C ARG A 162 -10.38 17.47 5.32
N SER A 163 -10.00 17.01 6.51
CA SER A 163 -9.41 15.68 6.65
C SER A 163 -10.44 14.61 6.23
N LEU A 164 -9.96 13.49 5.72
CA LEU A 164 -10.85 12.36 5.39
C LEU A 164 -11.72 11.96 6.59
N ARG A 165 -11.15 11.97 7.80
CA ARG A 165 -11.92 11.70 9.03
C ARG A 165 -13.08 12.67 9.20
N GLN A 166 -12.86 13.97 8.99
CA GLN A 166 -13.94 14.95 9.09
C GLN A 166 -15.00 14.73 8.02
N VAL A 167 -14.60 14.46 6.78
CA VAL A 167 -15.54 14.14 5.69
C VAL A 167 -16.42 12.93 6.04
N LEU A 168 -15.84 11.88 6.60
CA LEU A 168 -16.59 10.68 6.99
C LEU A 168 -17.54 10.93 8.15
N ILE A 169 -17.20 11.83 9.07
CA ILE A 169 -18.12 12.26 10.15
C ILE A 169 -19.27 13.06 9.56
N ASP A 170 -18.97 14.04 8.71
CA ASP A 170 -19.96 14.93 8.11
C ASP A 170 -20.93 14.19 7.17
N CYS A 171 -20.47 13.10 6.54
CA CYS A 171 -21.25 12.28 5.62
C CYS A 171 -21.75 10.97 6.24
N ALA A 172 -21.73 10.83 7.56
CA ALA A 172 -22.06 9.56 8.23
C ALA A 172 -23.44 9.00 7.85
N ASP A 173 -24.43 9.86 7.68
CA ASP A 173 -25.80 9.49 7.32
C ASP A 173 -25.94 9.04 5.86
N LEU A 174 -24.97 9.38 5.01
CA LEU A 174 -24.92 8.98 3.60
C LEU A 174 -24.15 7.68 3.36
N LEU A 175 -23.44 7.21 4.38
CA LEU A 175 -22.65 5.99 4.30
C LEU A 175 -23.48 4.77 4.69
N PRO A 176 -23.30 3.62 4.00
CA PRO A 176 -23.90 2.37 4.45
C PRO A 176 -23.37 1.99 5.83
N PRO A 177 -24.06 1.14 6.59
CA PRO A 177 -23.58 0.64 7.87
C PRO A 177 -22.19 0.04 7.70
N LEU A 178 -21.16 0.71 8.22
CA LEU A 178 -19.78 0.25 8.14
C LEU A 178 -19.50 -0.79 9.25
N PRO A 179 -18.77 -1.88 8.96
CA PRO A 179 -18.29 -2.81 9.97
C PRO A 179 -17.48 -2.08 11.06
N THR A 180 -17.52 -2.56 12.29
CA THR A 180 -16.83 -1.94 13.44
C THR A 180 -15.33 -1.76 13.16
N LEU A 181 -14.67 -2.77 12.58
CA LEU A 181 -13.25 -2.69 12.22
C LEU A 181 -12.95 -1.53 11.24
N VAL A 182 -13.84 -1.29 10.28
CA VAL A 182 -13.73 -0.18 9.31
C VAL A 182 -13.91 1.15 10.02
N LYS A 183 -14.93 1.27 10.89
CA LYS A 183 -15.17 2.49 11.70
C LYS A 183 -13.98 2.81 12.59
N ASP A 184 -13.43 1.81 13.28
CA ASP A 184 -12.26 1.97 14.14
C ASP A 184 -11.04 2.41 13.35
N ARG A 185 -10.82 1.84 12.18
CA ARG A 185 -9.69 2.20 11.33
C ARG A 185 -9.82 3.63 10.79
N LEU A 186 -11.00 4.01 10.34
CA LEU A 186 -11.26 5.37 9.83
C LEU A 186 -11.26 6.42 10.96
N GLY A 187 -11.74 6.06 12.14
CA GLY A 187 -11.81 6.95 13.31
C GLY A 187 -10.49 7.12 14.05
N ASN A 188 -9.60 6.13 13.98
CA ASN A 188 -8.38 6.01 14.78
C ASN A 188 -7.09 6.03 13.97
N THR A 189 -7.08 6.58 12.75
CA THR A 189 -5.83 6.85 12.02
C THR A 189 -5.00 7.86 12.78
N ARG A 190 -4.03 7.37 13.55
CA ARG A 190 -3.20 8.20 14.43
C ARG A 190 -1.82 8.46 13.85
N SER A 191 -1.39 7.66 12.87
CA SER A 191 -0.07 7.75 12.25
C SER A 191 -0.03 8.64 11.01
N VAL A 192 -1.19 8.79 10.32
CA VAL A 192 -1.26 9.51 9.05
C VAL A 192 -2.45 10.46 9.01
N GLU A 193 -2.31 11.57 8.28
CA GLU A 193 -3.41 12.45 7.92
C GLU A 193 -3.59 12.45 6.41
N LEU A 194 -4.83 12.33 5.96
CA LEU A 194 -5.20 12.33 4.55
C LEU A 194 -6.30 13.38 4.32
N ARG A 195 -6.12 14.22 3.29
CA ARG A 195 -7.08 15.27 2.88
C ARG A 195 -7.40 15.11 1.40
N PRO A 196 -8.52 14.48 1.05
CA PRO A 196 -8.97 14.34 -0.33
C PRO A 196 -9.27 15.71 -0.95
N VAL A 197 -8.91 15.88 -2.22
CA VAL A 197 -9.22 17.12 -2.95
C VAL A 197 -10.72 17.24 -3.24
N ASP A 198 -11.34 16.14 -3.71
CA ASP A 198 -12.77 16.06 -4.02
C ASP A 198 -13.39 14.90 -3.24
N ALA A 199 -13.52 15.04 -1.92
CA ALA A 199 -13.87 13.94 -1.04
C ALA A 199 -15.25 13.34 -1.30
N GLU A 200 -16.29 14.17 -1.36
CA GLU A 200 -17.67 13.71 -1.60
C GLU A 200 -17.81 13.09 -2.97
N ARG A 201 -17.20 13.72 -3.95
CA ARG A 201 -17.17 13.21 -5.29
C ARG A 201 -16.48 11.84 -5.35
N PHE A 202 -15.31 11.67 -4.73
CA PHE A 202 -14.61 10.38 -4.65
C PHE A 202 -15.45 9.31 -3.93
N LEU A 203 -16.12 9.67 -2.85
CA LEU A 203 -16.87 8.72 -2.04
C LEU A 203 -18.19 8.29 -2.68
N PHE A 204 -18.90 9.17 -3.42
CA PHE A 204 -20.30 8.96 -3.78
C PHE A 204 -20.62 9.00 -5.28
N GLU A 205 -19.80 9.62 -6.13
CA GLU A 205 -20.09 9.66 -7.57
C GLU A 205 -19.80 8.32 -8.28
N ARG A 206 -20.68 7.98 -9.22
CA ARG A 206 -20.60 6.81 -10.13
C ARG A 206 -20.29 7.26 -11.56
N ASN A 207 -19.96 6.26 -12.41
CA ASN A 207 -19.90 6.40 -13.88
C ASN A 207 -18.96 7.49 -14.37
N ARG A 208 -17.83 7.64 -13.74
CA ARG A 208 -16.82 8.58 -14.19
C ARG A 208 -16.14 8.11 -15.46
N LYS A 209 -15.90 9.05 -16.37
CA LYS A 209 -15.12 8.79 -17.58
C LYS A 209 -13.63 8.59 -17.31
N GLN A 210 -13.13 9.02 -16.15
CA GLN A 210 -11.74 8.93 -15.75
C GLN A 210 -11.62 8.54 -14.28
N ALA A 211 -10.88 7.48 -14.03
CA ALA A 211 -10.48 7.09 -12.68
C ALA A 211 -9.35 8.00 -12.21
N ARG A 212 -9.64 8.94 -11.34
CA ARG A 212 -8.65 9.85 -10.77
C ARG A 212 -8.99 10.20 -9.33
N PHE A 213 -8.02 9.98 -8.44
CA PHE A 213 -8.13 10.36 -7.04
C PHE A 213 -6.92 11.19 -6.62
N ARG A 214 -7.15 12.42 -6.19
CA ARG A 214 -6.13 13.32 -5.66
C ARG A 214 -6.33 13.51 -4.17
N TYR A 215 -5.24 13.44 -3.44
CA TYR A 215 -5.26 13.68 -2.00
C TYR A 215 -3.88 14.11 -1.51
N TRP A 216 -3.89 14.94 -0.48
CA TRP A 216 -2.71 15.23 0.32
C TRP A 216 -2.62 14.21 1.45
N ALA A 217 -1.41 13.74 1.73
CA ALA A 217 -1.15 12.86 2.87
C ALA A 217 0.16 13.23 3.55
N ARG A 218 0.23 12.98 4.86
CA ARG A 218 1.45 13.11 5.66
C ARG A 218 1.46 12.15 6.83
N VAL A 219 2.64 11.88 7.36
CA VAL A 219 2.85 11.20 8.64
C VAL A 219 2.80 12.23 9.77
N LEU A 220 2.11 11.88 10.86
CA LEU A 220 1.89 12.80 11.98
C LEU A 220 3.04 12.80 12.99
N GLU A 221 3.51 11.61 13.40
CA GLU A 221 4.65 11.51 14.31
C GLU A 221 5.95 11.88 13.58
N PRO A 222 6.79 12.74 14.18
CA PRO A 222 8.02 13.20 13.54
C PRO A 222 9.01 12.06 13.27
N ILE A 223 9.50 11.99 12.05
CA ILE A 223 10.64 11.14 11.65
C ILE A 223 11.86 12.03 11.50
N ALA A 224 12.96 11.67 12.18
CA ALA A 224 14.16 12.46 12.16
C ALA A 224 14.70 12.65 10.72
N PRO A 225 15.13 13.88 10.33
CA PRO A 225 15.59 14.15 8.96
C PRO A 225 16.74 13.25 8.48
N GLN A 226 17.61 12.83 9.40
CA GLN A 226 18.74 11.93 9.10
C GLN A 226 18.33 10.46 8.94
N ALA A 227 17.10 10.08 9.31
CA ALA A 227 16.59 8.72 9.19
C ALA A 227 16.02 8.45 7.80
N GLN A 228 16.81 8.64 6.74
CA GLN A 228 16.38 8.56 5.35
C GLN A 228 15.70 7.24 5.00
N ALA A 229 16.24 6.11 5.46
CA ALA A 229 15.62 4.80 5.21
C ALA A 229 14.21 4.71 5.79
N LEU A 230 14.01 5.23 7.02
CA LEU A 230 12.69 5.26 7.65
C LEU A 230 11.74 6.24 6.97
N GLN A 231 12.22 7.41 6.49
CA GLN A 231 11.41 8.34 5.71
C GLN A 231 10.91 7.70 4.41
N GLN A 232 11.79 6.98 3.70
CA GLN A 232 11.40 6.24 2.50
C GLN A 232 10.44 5.08 2.81
N ALA A 233 10.69 4.33 3.88
CA ALA A 233 9.80 3.25 4.33
C ALA A 233 8.42 3.78 4.75
N ALA A 234 8.36 4.96 5.39
CA ALA A 234 7.11 5.63 5.73
C ALA A 234 6.33 6.11 4.50
N LEU A 235 7.01 6.57 3.42
CA LEU A 235 6.33 6.78 2.15
C LEU A 235 5.84 5.45 1.55
N GLY A 236 6.62 4.36 1.66
CA GLY A 236 6.17 3.02 1.27
C GLY A 236 4.90 2.58 2.02
N TYR A 237 4.79 2.91 3.31
CA TYR A 237 3.56 2.70 4.09
C TYR A 237 2.39 3.56 3.59
N LEU A 238 2.62 4.86 3.36
CA LEU A 238 1.59 5.78 2.86
C LEU A 238 1.11 5.41 1.46
N SER A 239 1.97 4.86 0.62
CA SER A 239 1.72 4.64 -0.80
C SER A 239 0.63 3.59 -1.09
N ASP A 240 0.34 2.69 -0.13
CA ASP A 240 -0.76 1.72 -0.23
C ASP A 240 -2.08 2.26 0.37
N TYR A 241 -2.07 3.49 0.95
CA TYR A 241 -3.22 4.02 1.68
C TYR A 241 -4.28 4.57 0.69
N TRP A 242 -5.45 3.93 0.61
CA TRP A 242 -6.55 4.27 -0.31
C TRP A 242 -6.23 4.11 -1.81
N PHE A 243 -5.02 3.80 -2.15
CA PHE A 243 -4.53 3.72 -3.53
C PHE A 243 -5.28 2.70 -4.40
N PRO A 244 -5.61 1.47 -3.93
CA PRO A 244 -6.41 0.51 -4.69
C PRO A 244 -7.79 1.04 -5.12
N LEU A 245 -8.39 1.93 -4.32
CA LEU A 245 -9.73 2.45 -4.57
C LEU A 245 -9.79 3.35 -5.81
N THR A 246 -8.65 3.88 -6.28
CA THR A 246 -8.58 4.65 -7.52
C THR A 246 -9.10 3.84 -8.72
N ALA A 247 -8.78 2.55 -8.79
CA ALA A 247 -9.23 1.67 -9.86
C ALA A 247 -10.73 1.34 -9.78
N LEU A 248 -11.38 1.51 -8.63
CA LEU A 248 -12.82 1.31 -8.45
C LEU A 248 -13.64 2.57 -8.75
N GLU A 249 -12.98 3.71 -8.92
CA GLU A 249 -13.65 5.00 -9.01
C GLU A 249 -14.75 5.08 -10.10
N PRO A 250 -14.53 4.55 -11.32
CA PRO A 250 -15.55 4.55 -12.35
C PRO A 250 -16.69 3.54 -12.12
N LEU A 251 -16.46 2.52 -11.28
CA LEU A 251 -17.31 1.34 -11.19
C LEU A 251 -18.25 1.37 -9.99
N VAL A 252 -17.86 2.05 -8.92
CA VAL A 252 -18.56 2.00 -7.63
C VAL A 252 -18.86 3.41 -7.14
N GLY A 253 -20.14 3.72 -6.89
CA GLY A 253 -20.54 5.01 -6.34
C GLY A 253 -20.07 5.19 -4.91
N THR A 254 -20.55 4.37 -3.98
CA THR A 254 -20.09 4.39 -2.60
C THR A 254 -18.96 3.42 -2.42
N LYS A 255 -17.74 3.92 -2.19
CA LYS A 255 -16.52 3.09 -2.12
C LYS A 255 -16.30 2.43 -0.76
N LEU A 256 -16.97 2.92 0.27
CA LEU A 256 -16.94 2.34 1.60
C LEU A 256 -18.12 1.41 1.81
N GLY A 257 -17.88 0.27 2.45
CA GLY A 257 -18.95 -0.70 2.74
C GLY A 257 -19.45 -1.48 1.54
N THR A 258 -18.69 -1.51 0.44
CA THR A 258 -19.09 -2.21 -0.80
C THR A 258 -19.22 -3.72 -0.65
N GLY A 259 -18.75 -4.33 0.43
CA GLY A 259 -18.68 -5.78 0.56
C GLY A 259 -17.68 -6.46 -0.39
N LEU A 260 -17.00 -5.71 -1.25
CA LEU A 260 -15.95 -6.25 -2.10
C LEU A 260 -14.73 -6.69 -1.28
N TYR A 261 -14.20 -7.83 -1.59
CA TYR A 261 -12.87 -8.24 -1.13
C TYR A 261 -11.81 -7.55 -1.99
N ILE A 262 -10.98 -6.72 -1.35
CA ILE A 262 -9.91 -5.96 -1.99
C ILE A 262 -8.57 -6.49 -1.48
N ALA A 263 -7.70 -6.91 -2.41
CA ALA A 263 -6.36 -7.37 -2.06
C ALA A 263 -5.35 -6.83 -3.06
N SER A 264 -4.24 -6.30 -2.57
CA SER A 264 -3.09 -5.93 -3.39
C SER A 264 -2.41 -7.19 -3.93
N LEU A 265 -2.09 -7.22 -5.22
CA LEU A 265 -1.33 -8.29 -5.88
C LEU A 265 0.15 -7.95 -5.96
N ASN A 266 0.45 -6.72 -6.33
CA ASN A 266 1.79 -6.17 -6.37
C ASN A 266 1.77 -4.68 -6.05
N HIS A 267 2.94 -4.14 -5.65
CA HIS A 267 3.11 -2.71 -5.40
C HIS A 267 4.54 -2.31 -5.72
N SER A 268 4.70 -1.18 -6.40
CA SER A 268 6.00 -0.63 -6.77
C SER A 268 6.09 0.84 -6.42
N VAL A 269 7.23 1.26 -5.89
CA VAL A 269 7.55 2.65 -5.57
C VAL A 269 8.91 2.99 -6.15
N TRP A 270 8.99 4.03 -6.97
CA TRP A 270 10.24 4.62 -7.47
C TRP A 270 10.44 5.96 -6.79
N PHE A 271 11.57 6.12 -6.11
CA PHE A 271 11.97 7.37 -5.45
C PHE A 271 12.85 8.19 -6.40
N HIS A 272 12.45 9.42 -6.67
CA HIS A 272 13.16 10.31 -7.58
C HIS A 272 13.98 11.36 -6.84
N ARG A 273 13.54 11.76 -5.62
CA ARG A 273 14.19 12.75 -4.76
C ARG A 273 14.07 12.35 -3.30
N PRO A 274 14.89 12.93 -2.40
CA PRO A 274 14.66 12.80 -0.96
C PRO A 274 13.23 13.15 -0.60
N VAL A 275 12.61 12.39 0.30
CA VAL A 275 11.24 12.58 0.74
C VAL A 275 11.19 12.88 2.22
N ASN A 276 10.38 13.87 2.61
CA ASN A 276 9.99 14.11 4.00
C ASN A 276 8.50 13.77 4.16
N PRO A 277 8.15 12.60 4.69
CA PRO A 277 6.75 12.19 4.82
C PRO A 277 5.99 12.93 5.94
N ASN A 278 6.65 13.73 6.78
CA ASN A 278 6.00 14.61 7.74
C ASN A 278 5.46 15.89 7.11
N GLU A 279 5.98 16.27 5.92
CA GLU A 279 5.40 17.34 5.12
C GLU A 279 4.25 16.79 4.27
N TRP A 280 3.40 17.72 3.82
CA TRP A 280 2.32 17.34 2.92
C TRP A 280 2.85 16.88 1.56
N LEU A 281 2.44 15.68 1.16
CA LEU A 281 2.71 15.09 -0.14
C LEU A 281 1.40 14.97 -0.91
N LEU A 282 1.38 15.47 -2.16
CA LEU A 282 0.23 15.32 -3.05
C LEU A 282 0.36 14.02 -3.84
N PHE A 283 -0.61 13.15 -3.69
CA PHE A 283 -0.79 11.96 -4.53
C PHE A 283 -1.76 12.29 -5.66
N ASP A 284 -1.31 12.27 -6.89
CA ASP A 284 -2.16 12.36 -8.09
C ASP A 284 -2.30 10.96 -8.70
N ALA A 285 -3.32 10.25 -8.24
CA ALA A 285 -3.55 8.86 -8.59
C ALA A 285 -4.56 8.74 -9.74
N THR A 286 -4.28 7.83 -10.67
CA THR A 286 -5.14 7.48 -11.81
C THR A 286 -5.19 5.97 -11.99
N SER A 287 -6.22 5.49 -12.70
CA SER A 287 -6.29 4.09 -13.15
C SER A 287 -6.58 4.04 -14.64
N PRO A 288 -5.71 3.41 -15.43
CA PRO A 288 -5.95 3.23 -16.87
C PRO A 288 -6.95 2.14 -17.19
N CYS A 289 -7.12 1.14 -16.31
CA CYS A 289 -7.96 -0.02 -16.59
C CYS A 289 -8.32 -0.79 -15.32
N THR A 290 -9.58 -1.24 -15.27
CA THR A 290 -10.07 -2.29 -14.37
C THR A 290 -10.77 -3.35 -15.20
N ALA A 291 -10.23 -4.56 -15.22
CA ALA A 291 -10.74 -5.70 -16.00
C ALA A 291 -10.38 -7.04 -15.33
N ASN A 292 -11.18 -8.08 -15.60
CA ASN A 292 -10.92 -9.44 -15.06
C ASN A 292 -10.75 -9.45 -13.55
N ALA A 293 -11.59 -8.71 -12.82
CA ALA A 293 -11.53 -8.51 -11.37
C ALA A 293 -10.21 -7.91 -10.85
N ARG A 294 -9.40 -7.28 -11.70
CA ARG A 294 -8.17 -6.57 -11.31
C ARG A 294 -8.21 -5.13 -11.80
N GLY A 295 -7.58 -4.24 -11.06
CA GLY A 295 -7.39 -2.85 -11.45
C GLY A 295 -5.96 -2.40 -11.19
N LEU A 296 -5.39 -1.65 -12.14
CA LEU A 296 -4.09 -1.01 -12.01
C LEU A 296 -4.29 0.44 -11.57
N SER A 297 -3.69 0.81 -10.45
CA SER A 297 -3.56 2.21 -10.02
C SER A 297 -2.13 2.68 -10.23
N THR A 298 -1.97 3.90 -10.74
CA THR A 298 -0.67 4.58 -10.88
C THR A 298 -0.77 5.96 -10.23
N ALA A 299 0.33 6.47 -9.66
CA ALA A 299 0.36 7.83 -9.13
C ALA A 299 1.72 8.48 -9.30
N THR A 300 1.69 9.82 -9.44
CA THR A 300 2.84 10.69 -9.21
C THR A 300 2.67 11.34 -7.84
N VAL A 301 3.74 11.32 -7.03
CA VAL A 301 3.76 11.94 -5.71
C VAL A 301 4.61 13.21 -5.79
N TYR A 302 4.01 14.32 -5.39
CA TYR A 302 4.66 15.64 -5.39
C TYR A 302 4.92 16.10 -3.95
N SER A 303 6.05 16.75 -3.74
CA SER A 303 6.28 17.55 -2.54
C SER A 303 5.36 18.76 -2.52
N ARG A 304 5.30 19.46 -1.39
CA ARG A 304 4.56 20.72 -1.28
C ARG A 304 5.10 21.82 -2.21
N SER A 305 6.40 21.79 -2.53
CA SER A 305 7.02 22.71 -3.50
C SER A 305 6.71 22.39 -4.95
N GLY A 306 6.07 21.25 -5.24
CA GLY A 306 5.71 20.82 -6.59
C GLY A 306 6.74 19.91 -7.26
N ASP A 307 7.77 19.47 -6.52
CA ASP A 307 8.76 18.53 -7.05
C ASP A 307 8.20 17.11 -7.07
N VAL A 308 8.45 16.36 -8.15
CA VAL A 308 8.15 14.92 -8.18
C VAL A 308 9.13 14.17 -7.27
N VAL A 309 8.63 13.60 -6.19
CA VAL A 309 9.43 12.83 -5.21
C VAL A 309 9.34 11.33 -5.41
N ALA A 310 8.21 10.83 -5.92
CA ALA A 310 8.05 9.40 -6.21
C ALA A 310 7.03 9.14 -7.32
N SER A 311 7.11 7.94 -7.91
CA SER A 311 6.08 7.35 -8.77
C SER A 311 5.64 6.02 -8.18
N LEU A 312 4.35 5.68 -8.36
CA LEU A 312 3.73 4.48 -7.79
C LEU A 312 3.00 3.68 -8.87
N ALA A 313 2.97 2.37 -8.71
CA ALA A 313 2.09 1.48 -9.45
C ALA A 313 1.65 0.31 -8.57
N GLN A 314 0.35 -0.05 -8.63
CA GLN A 314 -0.22 -1.15 -7.85
C GLN A 314 -1.34 -1.84 -8.62
N GLU A 315 -1.24 -3.15 -8.76
CA GLU A 315 -2.37 -3.96 -9.22
C GLU A 315 -3.11 -4.55 -8.02
N SER A 316 -4.42 -4.45 -8.04
CA SER A 316 -5.30 -4.94 -6.98
C SER A 316 -6.38 -5.83 -7.52
N LEU A 317 -6.78 -6.81 -6.70
CA LEU A 317 -7.86 -7.75 -6.97
C LEU A 317 -9.15 -7.25 -6.30
N PHE A 318 -10.26 -7.33 -7.03
CA PHE A 318 -11.60 -6.94 -6.57
C PHE A 318 -12.56 -8.10 -6.78
N ARG A 319 -12.98 -8.78 -5.72
CA ARG A 319 -13.88 -9.94 -5.77
C ARG A 319 -15.17 -9.70 -5.00
N GLY A 320 -16.18 -10.51 -5.32
CA GLY A 320 -17.48 -10.45 -4.67
C GLY A 320 -18.51 -9.62 -5.43
N TRP A 321 -18.26 -9.30 -6.71
CA TRP A 321 -19.24 -8.66 -7.57
C TRP A 321 -20.51 -9.50 -7.67
N THR A 322 -21.67 -8.86 -7.60
CA THR A 322 -22.98 -9.46 -7.88
C THR A 322 -23.48 -9.00 -9.26
N GLN A 323 -24.37 -9.78 -9.87
CA GLN A 323 -25.03 -9.36 -11.11
C GLN A 323 -26.42 -8.82 -10.79
N ASP A 324 -26.79 -7.72 -11.46
CA ASP A 324 -28.16 -7.22 -11.48
C ASP A 324 -29.05 -8.05 -12.44
N ALA A 325 -30.34 -7.71 -12.48
CA ALA A 325 -31.30 -8.41 -13.34
C ALA A 325 -31.02 -8.23 -14.85
N GLU A 326 -30.25 -7.22 -15.23
CA GLU A 326 -29.89 -6.88 -16.61
C GLU A 326 -28.51 -7.46 -17.00
N GLY A 327 -27.85 -8.19 -16.08
CA GLY A 327 -26.53 -8.79 -16.29
C GLY A 327 -25.36 -7.83 -16.06
N GLY A 328 -25.61 -6.62 -15.55
CA GLY A 328 -24.59 -5.67 -15.09
C GLY A 328 -23.92 -6.13 -13.80
N PHE A 329 -22.68 -5.68 -13.55
CA PHE A 329 -21.98 -5.98 -12.30
C PHE A 329 -22.19 -4.88 -11.27
N MET A 330 -22.54 -5.26 -10.04
CA MET A 330 -22.70 -4.36 -8.89
C MET A 330 -21.79 -4.82 -7.74
N ALA A 331 -21.33 -3.85 -6.95
CA ALA A 331 -20.70 -4.16 -5.67
C ALA A 331 -21.77 -4.59 -4.66
N PRO A 332 -21.58 -5.69 -3.90
CA PRO A 332 -22.53 -6.16 -2.91
C PRO A 332 -22.77 -5.12 -1.82
N GLY A 333 -24.00 -5.06 -1.29
CA GLY A 333 -24.39 -4.18 -0.19
C GLY A 333 -24.78 -2.75 -0.58
N LEU A 334 -24.78 -2.42 -1.88
CA LEU A 334 -25.38 -1.16 -2.35
C LEU A 334 -26.87 -1.37 -2.63
N PRO A 335 -27.76 -0.42 -2.27
CA PRO A 335 -29.13 -0.44 -2.72
C PRO A 335 -29.19 -0.35 -4.25
N GLU A 336 -30.13 -1.06 -4.87
CA GLU A 336 -30.39 -0.91 -6.30
C GLU A 336 -30.58 0.56 -6.66
N PRO A 337 -30.05 1.04 -7.80
CA PRO A 337 -30.31 2.40 -8.24
C PRO A 337 -31.81 2.56 -8.39
N SER A 338 -32.40 3.45 -7.60
CA SER A 338 -33.79 3.85 -7.82
C SER A 338 -33.93 4.34 -9.26
N ALA A 339 -34.92 3.85 -9.98
CA ALA A 339 -35.19 4.16 -11.38
C ALA A 339 -35.58 5.62 -11.67
N GLU A 340 -35.38 6.51 -10.70
CA GLU A 340 -35.74 7.93 -10.79
C GLU A 340 -34.51 8.82 -10.98
N ASN A 341 -33.82 8.78 -12.08
CA ASN A 341 -33.00 9.93 -12.57
C ASN A 341 -32.56 9.75 -14.03
N GLY A 342 -33.46 9.30 -14.85
CA GLY A 342 -33.28 9.20 -16.32
C GLY A 342 -34.11 10.20 -17.13
N GLN A 343 -34.35 11.42 -16.59
CA GLN A 343 -34.93 12.52 -17.37
C GLN A 343 -34.48 13.85 -16.78
N ALA A 344 -33.39 14.40 -17.33
CA ALA A 344 -33.21 15.84 -17.57
C ALA A 344 -31.89 16.02 -18.36
#